data_952a82e386145acb6a512033ed609214
#
_entry.id   952a82e386145acb6a512033ed609214
#
_cell.length_a   1.000
_cell.length_b   1.000
_cell.length_c   1.000
_cell.angle_alpha   90.00
_cell.angle_beta   90.00
_cell.angle_gamma   90.00
#
_symmetry.space_group_name_H-M   'P 1'
#
loop_
_entity.id
_entity.type
_entity.pdbx_description
1 polymer ?
#
loop_
_entity_poly.entity_id
_entity_poly.type
_entity_poly.pdbx_seq_one_letter_code
_entity_poly.pdbx_strand_id
1 'polypeptide(L)'
;MSFVNAAKSNGCSIRVGVNAGSLEKDILEKYKEPCPEALVESALRNIKIIEDEDFFNFKISVKSSDVFLSIAAYRQLSKVTNYPLHLGITESGSFVPGSIKSSIGMGTLLLDGIGDTIRVSLSDDPVKEVMIGNEIL
;
A
#
# COMPACT_ATOMS: atom_id res chain seq x y z
N MET A 1 -6.82 23.17 -10.59
CA MET A 1 -7.34 22.73 -9.27
C MET A 1 -6.51 21.53 -8.84
N SER A 2 -5.88 21.57 -7.64
CA SER A 2 -5.09 20.40 -7.21
C SER A 2 -6.02 19.23 -6.87
N PHE A 3 -5.49 18.00 -6.95
CA PHE A 3 -6.22 16.80 -6.58
C PHE A 3 -6.70 16.84 -5.11
N VAL A 4 -5.86 17.39 -4.23
CA VAL A 4 -6.20 17.59 -2.80
C VAL A 4 -7.37 18.58 -2.64
N ASN A 5 -7.37 19.68 -3.39
CA ASN A 5 -8.48 20.65 -3.33
C ASN A 5 -9.82 20.04 -3.78
N ALA A 6 -9.79 19.15 -4.78
CA ALA A 6 -10.99 18.41 -5.19
C ALA A 6 -11.49 17.48 -4.08
N ALA A 7 -10.59 16.78 -3.39
CA ALA A 7 -10.94 15.93 -2.26
C ALA A 7 -11.54 16.75 -1.10
N LYS A 8 -10.92 17.88 -0.73
CA LYS A 8 -11.43 18.81 0.29
C LYS A 8 -12.86 19.27 -0.03
N SER A 9 -13.07 19.76 -1.26
CA SER A 9 -14.35 20.33 -1.68
C SER A 9 -15.50 19.30 -1.69
N ASN A 10 -15.17 18.01 -1.88
CA ASN A 10 -16.17 16.95 -1.94
C ASN A 10 -16.20 16.05 -0.69
N GLY A 11 -15.45 16.38 0.36
CA GLY A 11 -15.38 15.58 1.58
C GLY A 11 -14.84 14.16 1.37
N CYS A 12 -13.99 13.96 0.35
CA CYS A 12 -13.42 12.66 0.01
C CYS A 12 -12.11 12.41 0.74
N SER A 13 -11.86 11.14 1.12
CA SER A 13 -10.54 10.71 1.56
C SER A 13 -9.65 10.34 0.38
N ILE A 14 -8.33 10.41 0.59
CA ILE A 14 -7.32 10.06 -0.42
C ILE A 14 -6.59 8.78 0.01
N ARG A 15 -6.21 7.95 -0.96
CA ARG A 15 -5.22 6.89 -0.74
C ARG A 15 -3.92 7.25 -1.43
N VAL A 16 -2.89 7.46 -0.62
CA VAL A 16 -1.50 7.61 -1.10
C VAL A 16 -0.95 6.22 -1.39
N GLY A 17 -0.58 5.97 -2.63
CA GLY A 17 -0.10 4.66 -3.06
C GLY A 17 1.30 4.72 -3.63
N VAL A 18 2.22 3.98 -3.01
CA VAL A 18 3.55 3.70 -3.53
C VAL A 18 3.59 2.26 -4.04
N ASN A 19 4.21 2.05 -5.19
CA ASN A 19 4.40 0.74 -5.77
C ASN A 19 5.88 0.55 -6.14
N ALA A 20 6.43 -0.60 -5.80
CA ALA A 20 7.82 -0.95 -6.10
C ALA A 20 8.18 -0.83 -7.59
N GLY A 21 7.22 -1.10 -8.47
CA GLY A 21 7.40 -0.99 -9.93
C GLY A 21 7.36 0.44 -10.49
N SER A 22 7.06 1.45 -9.67
CA SER A 22 6.89 2.85 -10.12
C SER A 22 7.50 3.87 -9.16
N LEU A 23 8.59 3.50 -8.49
CA LEU A 23 9.35 4.41 -7.64
C LEU A 23 9.94 5.58 -8.45
N GLU A 24 10.10 6.72 -7.81
CA GLU A 24 10.72 7.91 -8.37
C GLU A 24 12.18 7.63 -8.77
N LYS A 25 12.62 8.24 -9.88
CA LYS A 25 13.94 7.99 -10.47
C LYS A 25 15.09 8.27 -9.50
N ASP A 26 15.01 9.37 -8.76
CA ASP A 26 16.04 9.77 -7.80
C ASP A 26 16.14 8.78 -6.61
N ILE A 27 15.01 8.21 -6.19
CA ILE A 27 15.00 7.15 -5.18
C ILE A 27 15.63 5.88 -5.73
N LEU A 28 15.29 5.48 -6.96
CA LEU A 28 15.91 4.33 -7.61
C LEU A 28 17.42 4.53 -7.85
N GLU A 29 17.85 5.74 -8.19
CA GLU A 29 19.29 6.07 -8.32
C GLU A 29 20.03 5.95 -6.98
N LYS A 30 19.37 6.33 -5.87
CA LYS A 30 19.91 6.25 -4.52
C LYS A 30 20.04 4.80 -4.02
N TYR A 31 18.99 4.02 -4.16
CA TYR A 31 18.89 2.67 -3.59
C TYR A 31 19.29 1.55 -4.57
N LYS A 32 19.42 1.86 -5.86
CA LYS A 32 19.77 0.95 -6.98
C LYS A 32 18.65 -0.05 -7.35
N GLU A 33 17.84 -0.45 -6.40
CA GLU A 33 16.74 -1.39 -6.58
C GLU A 33 15.58 -1.06 -5.60
N PRO A 34 14.36 -1.53 -5.87
CA PRO A 34 13.28 -1.45 -4.91
C PRO A 34 13.63 -2.22 -3.63
N CYS A 35 13.64 -1.51 -2.50
CA CYS A 35 13.87 -2.07 -1.17
C CYS A 35 12.88 -1.45 -0.18
N PRO A 36 12.73 -2.00 1.03
CA PRO A 36 11.79 -1.46 2.02
C PRO A 36 12.03 0.02 2.32
N GLU A 37 13.28 0.43 2.45
CA GLU A 37 13.70 1.81 2.72
C GLU A 37 13.30 2.77 1.59
N ALA A 38 13.45 2.34 0.34
CA ALA A 38 13.05 3.12 -0.84
C ALA A 38 11.53 3.34 -0.88
N LEU A 39 10.74 2.29 -0.59
CA LEU A 39 9.29 2.37 -0.53
C LEU A 39 8.81 3.30 0.60
N VAL A 40 9.44 3.22 1.78
CA VAL A 40 9.12 4.08 2.93
C VAL A 40 9.51 5.53 2.64
N GLU A 41 10.69 5.79 2.06
CA GLU A 41 11.10 7.15 1.69
C GLU A 41 10.12 7.78 0.68
N SER A 42 9.72 7.03 -0.35
CA SER A 42 8.71 7.48 -1.31
C SER A 42 7.36 7.77 -0.61
N ALA A 43 6.92 6.90 0.30
CA ALA A 43 5.68 7.11 1.05
C ALA A 43 5.74 8.39 1.90
N LEU A 44 6.81 8.60 2.66
CA LEU A 44 6.99 9.79 3.51
C LEU A 44 7.06 11.07 2.68
N ARG A 45 7.70 11.05 1.52
CA ARG A 45 7.73 12.17 0.58
C ARG A 45 6.32 12.55 0.10
N ASN A 46 5.53 11.57 -0.28
CA ASN A 46 4.16 11.79 -0.74
C ASN A 46 3.24 12.25 0.41
N ILE A 47 3.40 11.72 1.62
CA ILE A 47 2.71 12.18 2.82
C ILE A 47 2.96 13.67 3.03
N LYS A 48 4.24 14.08 3.03
CA LYS A 48 4.61 15.48 3.22
C LYS A 48 3.98 16.41 2.19
N ILE A 49 3.93 16.03 0.93
CA ILE A 49 3.29 16.83 -0.13
C ILE A 49 1.81 17.07 0.19
N ILE A 50 1.10 16.09 0.73
CA ILE A 50 -0.33 16.22 1.06
C ILE A 50 -0.53 17.02 2.35
N GLU A 51 0.34 16.80 3.34
CA GLU A 51 0.33 17.59 4.59
C GLU A 51 0.63 19.06 4.34
N ASP A 52 1.56 19.38 3.43
CA ASP A 52 1.90 20.75 3.03
C ASP A 52 0.69 21.49 2.36
N GLU A 53 -0.29 20.73 1.85
CA GLU A 53 -1.59 21.26 1.39
C GLU A 53 -2.66 21.29 2.52
N ASP A 54 -2.30 21.10 3.78
CA ASP A 54 -3.20 21.06 4.93
C ASP A 54 -4.34 20.02 4.76
N PHE A 55 -3.98 18.78 4.36
CA PHE A 55 -4.91 17.69 4.19
C PHE A 55 -4.41 16.44 4.92
N PHE A 56 -5.27 15.87 5.80
CA PHE A 56 -4.91 14.77 6.70
C PHE A 56 -5.87 13.58 6.61
N ASN A 57 -6.93 13.68 5.80
CA ASN A 57 -7.90 12.59 5.61
C ASN A 57 -7.42 11.64 4.50
N PHE A 58 -6.37 10.89 4.79
CA PHE A 58 -5.82 9.93 3.83
C PHE A 58 -5.31 8.65 4.50
N LYS A 59 -5.16 7.60 3.72
CA LYS A 59 -4.51 6.33 4.08
C LYS A 59 -3.38 6.03 3.10
N ILE A 60 -2.47 5.14 3.50
CA ILE A 60 -1.24 4.88 2.77
C ILE A 60 -1.18 3.41 2.36
N SER A 61 -0.63 3.15 1.18
CA SER A 61 -0.26 1.81 0.74
C SER A 61 1.15 1.79 0.15
N VAL A 62 1.94 0.79 0.53
CA VAL A 62 3.26 0.49 -0.05
C VAL A 62 3.22 -0.94 -0.57
N LYS A 63 3.07 -1.09 -1.88
CA LYS A 63 2.76 -2.37 -2.51
C LYS A 63 3.90 -2.88 -3.38
N SER A 64 4.05 -4.18 -3.41
CA SER A 64 4.92 -4.91 -4.31
C SER A 64 4.26 -6.23 -4.74
N SER A 65 4.73 -6.82 -5.81
CA SER A 65 4.45 -8.21 -6.19
C SER A 65 5.30 -9.21 -5.37
N ASP A 66 6.39 -8.74 -4.77
CA ASP A 66 7.19 -9.49 -3.81
C ASP A 66 6.56 -9.38 -2.42
N VAL A 67 6.17 -10.54 -1.87
CA VAL A 67 5.50 -10.65 -0.57
C VAL A 67 6.42 -10.21 0.57
N PHE A 68 7.70 -10.60 0.53
CA PHE A 68 8.67 -10.27 1.58
C PHE A 68 8.99 -8.77 1.59
N LEU A 69 9.19 -8.19 0.41
CA LEU A 69 9.39 -6.75 0.25
C LEU A 69 8.19 -5.95 0.79
N SER A 70 6.97 -6.38 0.46
CA SER A 70 5.75 -5.74 0.96
C SER A 70 5.67 -5.80 2.49
N ILE A 71 5.87 -6.98 3.08
CA ILE A 71 5.83 -7.15 4.54
C ILE A 71 6.86 -6.25 5.22
N ALA A 72 8.11 -6.25 4.73
CA ALA A 72 9.19 -5.45 5.31
C ALA A 72 8.89 -3.94 5.21
N ALA A 73 8.39 -3.47 4.05
CA ALA A 73 8.04 -2.07 3.84
C ALA A 73 6.90 -1.61 4.77
N TYR A 74 5.81 -2.38 4.90
CA TYR A 74 4.73 -2.04 5.83
C TYR A 74 5.16 -2.06 7.29
N ARG A 75 6.00 -3.02 7.70
CA ARG A 75 6.58 -3.06 9.05
C ARG A 75 7.44 -1.83 9.36
N GLN A 76 8.23 -1.36 8.40
CA GLN A 76 9.01 -0.13 8.57
C GLN A 76 8.11 1.11 8.59
N LEU A 77 7.16 1.19 7.66
CA LEU A 77 6.25 2.33 7.56
C LEU A 77 5.39 2.50 8.84
N SER A 78 4.89 1.40 9.40
CA SER A 78 4.08 1.43 10.63
C SER A 78 4.81 1.98 11.86
N LYS A 79 6.15 2.00 11.84
CA LYS A 79 6.97 2.57 12.93
C LYS A 79 7.19 4.08 12.82
N VAL A 80 6.95 4.64 11.64
CA VAL A 80 7.30 6.04 11.33
C VAL A 80 6.09 6.90 10.99
N THR A 81 4.90 6.32 10.90
CA THR A 81 3.65 7.04 10.67
C THR A 81 2.48 6.41 11.42
N ASN A 82 1.51 7.24 11.80
CA ASN A 82 0.25 6.81 12.44
C ASN A 82 -0.95 6.86 11.47
N TYR A 83 -0.73 7.17 10.20
CA TYR A 83 -1.82 7.14 9.22
C TYR A 83 -2.30 5.72 8.95
N PRO A 84 -3.60 5.53 8.66
CA PRO A 84 -4.13 4.22 8.33
C PRO A 84 -3.41 3.57 7.16
N LEU A 85 -3.14 2.27 7.26
CA LEU A 85 -2.45 1.50 6.24
C LEU A 85 -3.42 0.62 5.45
N HIS A 86 -3.34 0.71 4.13
CA HIS A 86 -4.11 -0.10 3.21
C HIS A 86 -3.24 -1.23 2.65
N LEU A 87 -3.49 -2.46 3.09
CA LEU A 87 -2.70 -3.61 2.71
C LEU A 87 -3.11 -4.18 1.35
N GLY A 88 -2.15 -4.77 0.66
CA GLY A 88 -2.37 -5.53 -0.56
C GLY A 88 -1.06 -5.95 -1.20
N ILE A 89 -1.12 -7.10 -1.89
CA ILE A 89 -0.04 -7.58 -2.76
C ILE A 89 -0.48 -7.32 -4.20
N THR A 90 0.34 -6.60 -4.97
CA THR A 90 0.05 -6.32 -6.39
C THR A 90 0.46 -7.48 -7.28
N GLU A 91 -0.27 -7.66 -8.38
CA GLU A 91 0.05 -8.68 -9.40
C GLU A 91 0.28 -10.07 -8.77
N SER A 92 -0.56 -10.43 -7.81
CA SER A 92 -0.38 -11.65 -7.02
C SER A 92 -0.63 -12.92 -7.85
N GLY A 93 -1.32 -12.81 -8.99
CA GLY A 93 -1.53 -13.89 -9.94
C GLY A 93 -2.99 -14.33 -10.06
N SER A 94 -3.19 -15.52 -10.65
CA SER A 94 -4.51 -16.14 -10.78
C SER A 94 -5.08 -16.56 -9.42
N PHE A 95 -6.31 -17.09 -9.41
CA PHE A 95 -7.09 -17.34 -8.20
C PHE A 95 -6.31 -18.05 -7.10
N VAL A 96 -5.74 -19.23 -7.36
CA VAL A 96 -5.07 -20.03 -6.32
C VAL A 96 -3.75 -19.40 -5.88
N PRO A 97 -2.75 -19.17 -6.77
CA PRO A 97 -1.47 -18.62 -6.32
C PRO A 97 -1.61 -17.18 -5.80
N GLY A 98 -2.52 -16.39 -6.37
CA GLY A 98 -2.79 -15.03 -5.91
C GLY A 98 -3.43 -14.98 -4.53
N SER A 99 -4.35 -15.89 -4.23
CA SER A 99 -4.96 -16.04 -2.90
C SER A 99 -3.92 -16.43 -1.86
N ILE A 100 -3.02 -17.36 -2.19
CA ILE A 100 -1.95 -17.82 -1.29
C ILE A 100 -1.00 -16.65 -0.97
N LYS A 101 -0.49 -15.94 -1.99
CA LYS A 101 0.40 -14.80 -1.80
C LYS A 101 -0.26 -13.69 -0.97
N SER A 102 -1.51 -13.36 -1.28
CA SER A 102 -2.27 -12.34 -0.56
C SER A 102 -2.50 -12.73 0.90
N SER A 103 -2.85 -13.99 1.16
CA SER A 103 -3.04 -14.51 2.53
C SER A 103 -1.76 -14.47 3.33
N ILE A 104 -0.62 -14.88 2.75
CA ILE A 104 0.68 -14.83 3.44
C ILE A 104 1.07 -13.38 3.74
N GLY A 105 1.02 -12.50 2.72
CA GLY A 105 1.46 -11.12 2.88
C GLY A 105 0.58 -10.33 3.84
N MET A 106 -0.72 -10.30 3.60
CA MET A 106 -1.66 -9.55 4.44
C MET A 106 -1.87 -10.21 5.80
N GLY A 107 -2.01 -11.55 5.85
CA GLY A 107 -2.19 -12.27 7.11
C GLY A 107 -1.01 -12.07 8.07
N THR A 108 0.22 -12.09 7.58
CA THR A 108 1.40 -11.79 8.40
C THR A 108 1.33 -10.40 9.02
N LEU A 109 0.95 -9.38 8.24
CA LEU A 109 0.84 -8.01 8.73
C LEU A 109 -0.31 -7.84 9.72
N LEU A 110 -1.47 -8.47 9.47
CA LEU A 110 -2.62 -8.44 10.36
C LEU A 110 -2.29 -9.10 11.72
N LEU A 111 -1.54 -10.21 11.72
CA LEU A 111 -1.04 -10.84 12.95
C LEU A 111 -0.08 -9.93 13.74
N ASP A 112 0.66 -9.07 13.06
CA ASP A 112 1.49 -8.03 13.69
C ASP A 112 0.68 -6.82 14.20
N GLY A 113 -0.64 -6.80 14.01
CA GLY A 113 -1.50 -5.65 14.31
C GLY A 113 -1.36 -4.49 13.32
N ILE A 114 -0.89 -4.76 12.11
CA ILE A 114 -0.67 -3.76 11.05
C ILE A 114 -1.74 -3.92 9.97
N GLY A 115 -2.42 -2.82 9.63
CA GLY A 115 -3.40 -2.75 8.56
C GLY A 115 -4.80 -2.36 9.03
N ASP A 116 -5.42 -1.44 8.30
CA ASP A 116 -6.73 -0.87 8.60
C ASP A 116 -7.76 -1.19 7.50
N THR A 117 -7.30 -1.32 6.27
CA THR A 117 -8.10 -1.78 5.13
C THR A 117 -7.27 -2.70 4.25
N ILE A 118 -7.92 -3.60 3.52
CA ILE A 118 -7.25 -4.55 2.62
C ILE A 118 -7.85 -4.51 1.22
N ARG A 119 -7.04 -4.95 0.23
CA ARG A 119 -7.52 -5.36 -1.09
C ARG A 119 -6.75 -6.58 -1.57
N VAL A 120 -7.47 -7.63 -1.89
CA VAL A 120 -6.94 -8.75 -2.67
C VAL A 120 -6.92 -8.36 -4.15
N SER A 121 -5.84 -8.64 -4.85
CA SER A 121 -5.68 -8.35 -6.29
C SER A 121 -5.41 -9.65 -7.04
N LEU A 122 -6.37 -10.10 -7.85
CA LEU A 122 -6.32 -11.34 -8.61
C LEU A 122 -6.51 -11.05 -10.10
N SER A 123 -5.91 -11.90 -10.94
CA SER A 123 -6.24 -11.98 -12.36
C SER A 123 -7.45 -12.92 -12.56
N ASP A 124 -8.61 -12.52 -12.01
CA ASP A 124 -9.86 -13.30 -12.00
C ASP A 124 -11.06 -12.36 -11.79
N ASP A 125 -12.26 -12.92 -11.66
CA ASP A 125 -13.50 -12.18 -11.38
C ASP A 125 -13.34 -11.36 -10.07
N PRO A 126 -13.67 -10.05 -10.08
CA PRO A 126 -13.58 -9.18 -8.90
C PRO A 126 -14.37 -9.68 -7.67
N VAL A 127 -15.43 -10.44 -7.88
CA VAL A 127 -16.21 -11.05 -6.79
C VAL A 127 -15.34 -11.99 -5.96
N LYS A 128 -14.44 -12.72 -6.61
CA LYS A 128 -13.51 -13.63 -5.93
C LYS A 128 -12.49 -12.88 -5.07
N GLU A 129 -12.10 -11.67 -5.44
CA GLU A 129 -11.25 -10.82 -4.60
C GLU A 129 -11.92 -10.50 -3.25
N VAL A 130 -13.21 -10.19 -3.28
CA VAL A 130 -13.99 -9.91 -2.08
C VAL A 130 -14.14 -11.17 -1.21
N MET A 131 -14.44 -12.32 -1.85
CA MET A 131 -14.55 -13.61 -1.13
C MET A 131 -13.24 -13.93 -0.39
N ILE A 132 -12.11 -13.90 -1.08
CA ILE A 132 -10.81 -14.17 -0.46
C ILE A 132 -10.46 -13.12 0.60
N GLY A 133 -10.79 -11.85 0.37
CA GLY A 133 -10.59 -10.80 1.36
C GLY A 133 -11.33 -11.08 2.67
N ASN A 134 -12.57 -11.55 2.60
CA ASN A 134 -13.35 -11.93 3.78
C ASN A 134 -12.77 -13.18 4.49
N GLU A 135 -12.23 -14.14 3.74
CA GLU A 135 -11.60 -15.33 4.34
C GLU A 135 -10.24 -15.03 5.02
N ILE A 136 -9.57 -13.93 4.63
CA ILE A 136 -8.31 -13.49 5.26
C ILE A 136 -8.57 -12.81 6.61
N LEU A 137 -9.70 -12.13 6.76
CA LEU A 137 -10.09 -11.38 7.97
C LEU A 137 -10.76 -12.27 9.03
#